data_68bb3d77f02ab7a8845b153fdaccf0b8
#
_entry.id   68bb3d77f02ab7a8845b153fdaccf0b8
#
_cell.length_a   1.000
_cell.length_b   1.000
_cell.length_c   1.000
_cell.angle_alpha   90.00
_cell.angle_beta   90.00
_cell.angle_gamma   90.00
#
_symmetry.space_group_name_H-M   'P 1'
#
loop_
_entity.id
_entity.type
_entity.pdbx_description
1 polymer ?
#
loop_
_entity_poly.entity_id
_entity_poly.type
_entity_poly.pdbx_seq_one_letter_code
_entity_poly.pdbx_strand_id
1 'polypeptide(L)'
;MWIPLEFGPMNPPLTNPGKDATHVVSVSWLNRAAREALEGSFPLMWIAGEVSTLTRAASGHLYFTLKDDQAQVRCTMWRNRAQSMPLRLEHGMRVEVRALVTLFEPRGEFQLSVESIRH
;
A
#
# COMPACT_ATOMS: atom_id res chain seq x y z
N MET A 1 -5.26 9.49 16.94
CA MET A 1 -5.03 9.52 16.53
C MET A 1 -4.14 9.74 16.00
N TRP A 2 -3.64 10.07 15.90
CA TRP A 2 -2.91 9.93 15.22
C TRP A 2 -2.14 10.93 14.81
N ILE A 3 -1.49 11.14 14.88
CA ILE A 3 -0.77 11.96 14.70
C ILE A 3 -0.20 12.52 13.85
N PRO A 4 -0.28 12.54 13.31
CA PRO A 4 0.17 13.09 12.25
C PRO A 4 0.81 14.34 12.37
N LEU A 5 0.73 14.92 13.36
CA LEU A 5 1.38 16.07 13.48
C LEU A 5 2.71 16.04 12.99
N GLU A 6 3.40 15.02 13.25
CA GLU A 6 4.73 14.94 12.86
C GLU A 6 4.85 14.89 11.42
N PHE A 7 3.81 14.55 10.76
CA PHE A 7 3.87 14.46 9.34
C PHE A 7 3.65 15.79 8.75
N GLY A 8 3.18 16.70 9.50
CA GLY A 8 2.95 17.98 8.98
C GLY A 8 4.10 18.49 8.20
N PRO A 9 5.26 18.35 8.70
CA PRO A 9 6.42 18.86 7.99
C PRO A 9 6.68 18.16 6.71
N MET A 10 6.19 17.02 6.56
CA MET A 10 6.44 16.34 5.38
C MET A 10 5.67 16.84 4.29
N ASN A 11 4.78 17.68 4.57
CA ASN A 11 4.02 18.16 3.55
C ASN A 11 4.59 19.14 2.73
N PRO A 12 5.81 19.53 2.86
CA PRO A 12 6.35 20.55 2.03
C PRO A 12 5.96 20.40 0.62
N PRO A 13 6.04 19.25 0.07
CA PRO A 13 5.73 19.13 -1.33
C PRO A 13 4.28 19.37 -1.57
N LEU A 14 3.49 19.21 -0.56
CA LEU A 14 2.10 19.35 -0.75
C LEU A 14 1.69 20.74 -0.49
N THR A 15 2.58 21.55 -0.11
CA THR A 15 2.21 22.80 0.31
C THR A 15 1.77 23.68 -0.74
N ASN A 16 2.11 23.47 -1.94
CA ASN A 16 1.78 24.30 -2.89
C ASN A 16 0.40 24.67 -2.84
N PRO A 17 -0.53 24.09 -3.36
CA PRO A 17 -1.88 24.53 -3.35
C PRO A 17 -2.49 24.44 -2.00
N GLY A 18 -2.03 23.56 -1.18
CA GLY A 18 -2.68 23.33 0.05
C GLY A 18 -2.28 24.19 1.19
N LYS A 19 -1.31 25.03 1.01
CA LYS A 19 -0.83 25.78 2.05
C LYS A 19 -1.87 26.75 2.55
N ASP A 20 -2.64 27.28 1.71
CA ASP A 20 -3.65 28.23 2.02
C ASP A 20 -4.98 27.52 2.03
N ALA A 21 -5.72 27.63 3.10
CA ALA A 21 -7.00 26.94 3.22
C ALA A 21 -7.99 27.37 2.15
N THR A 22 -7.75 28.46 1.46
CA THR A 22 -8.64 28.86 0.39
C THR A 22 -8.34 28.19 -0.92
N HIS A 23 -7.23 27.47 -1.04
CA HIS A 23 -6.95 26.77 -2.26
C HIS A 23 -7.82 25.55 -2.38
N VAL A 24 -8.27 25.27 -3.58
CA VAL A 24 -9.10 24.12 -3.86
C VAL A 24 -8.33 23.19 -4.78
N VAL A 25 -8.25 21.92 -4.43
CA VAL A 25 -7.56 20.94 -5.26
C VAL A 25 -8.53 19.87 -5.70
N SER A 26 -8.17 19.15 -6.75
CA SER A 26 -9.03 18.06 -7.23
C SER A 26 -8.79 16.80 -6.41
N VAL A 27 -9.73 15.86 -6.49
CA VAL A 27 -9.56 14.56 -5.85
C VAL A 27 -8.35 13.84 -6.43
N SER A 28 -8.14 13.93 -7.74
CA SER A 28 -7.00 13.27 -8.35
C SER A 28 -5.68 13.90 -7.88
N TRP A 29 -5.65 15.21 -7.67
CA TRP A 29 -4.47 15.83 -7.09
C TRP A 29 -4.20 15.29 -5.68
N LEU A 30 -5.26 15.23 -4.87
CA LEU A 30 -5.12 14.72 -3.51
C LEU A 30 -4.61 13.28 -3.48
N ASN A 31 -5.21 12.42 -4.29
CA ASN A 31 -4.82 11.02 -4.28
C ASN A 31 -3.40 10.80 -4.78
N ARG A 32 -2.98 11.59 -5.76
CA ARG A 32 -1.60 11.51 -6.22
C ARG A 32 -0.64 12.00 -5.14
N ALA A 33 -0.98 13.11 -4.49
CA ALA A 33 -0.14 13.65 -3.44
C ALA A 33 -0.05 12.67 -2.26
N ALA A 34 -1.16 12.02 -1.93
CA ALA A 34 -1.17 11.02 -0.86
C ALA A 34 -0.30 9.83 -1.22
N ARG A 35 -0.39 9.35 -2.48
CA ARG A 35 0.45 8.25 -2.91
C ARG A 35 1.92 8.61 -2.80
N GLU A 36 2.27 9.80 -3.29
CA GLU A 36 3.67 10.24 -3.25
C GLU A 36 4.16 10.39 -1.82
N ALA A 37 3.32 10.90 -0.94
CA ALA A 37 3.69 11.05 0.46
C ALA A 37 3.92 9.69 1.12
N LEU A 38 3.07 8.71 0.84
CA LEU A 38 3.24 7.38 1.39
C LEU A 38 4.51 6.73 0.87
N GLU A 39 4.71 6.77 -0.44
CA GLU A 39 5.88 6.14 -1.03
C GLU A 39 7.18 6.81 -0.59
N GLY A 40 7.13 8.11 -0.32
CA GLY A 40 8.30 8.81 0.15
C GLY A 40 8.57 8.65 1.64
N SER A 41 7.56 8.28 2.40
CA SER A 41 7.70 8.19 3.85
C SER A 41 8.10 6.81 4.34
N PHE A 42 7.77 5.77 3.58
CA PHE A 42 8.06 4.41 4.01
C PHE A 42 9.08 3.75 3.08
N PRO A 43 10.13 3.18 3.62
CA PRO A 43 11.04 2.42 2.78
C PRO A 43 10.41 1.09 2.39
N LEU A 44 11.00 0.42 1.43
CA LEU A 44 10.63 -0.94 1.13
C LEU A 44 10.88 -1.75 2.39
N MET A 45 9.92 -2.50 2.85
CA MET A 45 10.03 -3.15 4.15
C MET A 45 9.30 -4.48 4.20
N TRP A 46 9.63 -5.28 5.18
CA TRP A 46 8.95 -6.55 5.42
C TRP A 46 7.82 -6.33 6.40
N ILE A 47 6.65 -6.86 6.08
CA ILE A 47 5.46 -6.70 6.90
C ILE A 47 4.86 -8.08 7.15
N ALA A 48 4.59 -8.41 8.38
CA ALA A 48 4.09 -9.73 8.75
C ALA A 48 2.58 -9.74 8.90
N GLY A 49 1.97 -10.84 8.55
CA GLY A 49 0.55 -11.02 8.76
C GLY A 49 0.05 -12.34 8.21
N GLU A 50 -1.25 -12.49 8.23
CA GLU A 50 -1.92 -13.68 7.73
C GLU A 50 -2.63 -13.35 6.43
N VAL A 51 -2.53 -14.23 5.45
CA VAL A 51 -3.15 -14.05 4.15
C VAL A 51 -4.64 -14.34 4.22
N SER A 52 -5.43 -13.46 3.65
CA SER A 52 -6.89 -13.62 3.64
C SER A 52 -7.41 -13.13 2.28
N THR A 53 -8.62 -13.53 1.91
CA THR A 53 -9.32 -13.10 0.70
C THR A 53 -8.41 -13.12 -0.54
N LEU A 54 -7.73 -14.22 -0.75
CA LEU A 54 -6.79 -14.35 -1.86
C LEU A 54 -7.53 -14.55 -3.17
N THR A 55 -7.18 -13.76 -4.17
CA THR A 55 -7.72 -13.88 -5.52
C THR A 55 -6.58 -13.97 -6.51
N ARG A 56 -6.61 -15.00 -7.36
CA ARG A 56 -5.66 -15.11 -8.47
C ARG A 56 -6.37 -14.66 -9.71
N ALA A 57 -6.02 -13.49 -10.22
CA ALA A 57 -6.68 -12.95 -11.39
C ALA A 57 -6.24 -13.69 -12.64
N ALA A 58 -7.10 -13.67 -13.66
CA ALA A 58 -6.77 -14.30 -14.93
C ALA A 58 -5.51 -13.71 -15.53
N SER A 59 -5.20 -12.45 -15.21
CA SER A 59 -3.99 -11.80 -15.68
C SER A 59 -2.73 -12.36 -15.04
N GLY A 60 -2.87 -13.14 -13.98
CA GLY A 60 -1.73 -13.67 -13.22
C GLY A 60 -1.35 -12.83 -12.02
N HIS A 61 -1.98 -11.67 -11.84
CA HIS A 61 -1.72 -10.86 -10.65
C HIS A 61 -2.40 -11.51 -9.46
N LEU A 62 -1.85 -11.30 -8.27
CA LEU A 62 -2.46 -11.77 -7.04
C LEU A 62 -2.96 -10.59 -6.24
N TYR A 63 -4.14 -10.74 -5.68
CA TYR A 63 -4.73 -9.74 -4.80
C TYR A 63 -5.13 -10.43 -3.51
N PHE A 64 -4.72 -9.89 -2.38
CA PHE A 64 -5.10 -10.49 -1.11
C PHE A 64 -5.09 -9.43 -0.01
N THR A 65 -5.58 -9.82 1.15
CA THR A 65 -5.53 -8.97 2.34
C THR A 65 -4.50 -9.59 3.27
N LEU A 66 -3.66 -8.76 3.85
CA LEU A 66 -2.74 -9.17 4.89
C LEU A 66 -3.29 -8.60 6.19
N LYS A 67 -3.46 -9.44 7.19
CA LYS A 67 -4.10 -9.00 8.43
C LYS A 67 -3.41 -9.53 9.66
N ASP A 68 -3.60 -8.85 10.78
CA ASP A 68 -3.27 -9.36 12.09
C ASP A 68 -4.52 -9.22 12.96
N ASP A 69 -4.42 -9.33 14.25
CA ASP A 69 -5.60 -9.31 15.10
C ASP A 69 -6.16 -7.90 15.31
N GLN A 70 -5.54 -6.88 14.78
CA GLN A 70 -5.99 -5.51 14.98
C GLN A 70 -6.23 -4.74 13.69
N ALA A 71 -5.64 -5.13 12.59
CA ALA A 71 -5.70 -4.34 11.36
C ALA A 71 -5.51 -5.20 10.13
N GLN A 72 -5.82 -4.62 8.98
CA GLN A 72 -5.61 -5.30 7.71
C GLN A 72 -5.23 -4.30 6.64
N VAL A 73 -4.59 -4.79 5.59
CA VAL A 73 -4.20 -3.96 4.46
C VAL A 73 -4.31 -4.78 3.18
N ARG A 74 -4.74 -4.11 2.11
CA ARG A 74 -4.82 -4.75 0.81
C ARG A 74 -3.44 -4.90 0.20
N CYS A 75 -3.23 -6.00 -0.50
CA CYS A 75 -1.96 -6.28 -1.16
C CYS A 75 -2.17 -6.64 -2.61
N THR A 76 -1.27 -6.17 -3.46
CA THR A 76 -1.25 -6.51 -4.88
C THR A 76 0.13 -7.04 -5.21
N MET A 77 0.20 -8.16 -5.92
CA MET A 77 1.47 -8.69 -6.40
C MET A 77 1.35 -8.87 -7.90
N TRP A 78 2.21 -8.17 -8.65
CA TRP A 78 2.14 -8.20 -10.10
C TRP A 78 2.55 -9.57 -10.64
N ARG A 79 2.03 -9.91 -11.81
CA ARG A 79 2.22 -11.24 -12.40
C ARG A 79 3.68 -11.69 -12.43
N ASN A 80 4.58 -10.84 -12.88
CA ASN A 80 5.97 -11.25 -12.99
C ASN A 80 6.57 -11.61 -11.63
N ARG A 81 6.17 -10.92 -10.58
CA ARG A 81 6.64 -11.25 -9.23
C ARG A 81 5.97 -12.52 -8.74
N ALA A 82 4.67 -12.65 -8.99
CA ALA A 82 3.91 -13.81 -8.55
C ALA A 82 4.43 -15.08 -9.19
N GLN A 83 4.79 -15.02 -10.46
CA GLN A 83 5.31 -16.19 -11.19
C GLN A 83 6.69 -16.62 -10.71
N SER A 84 7.44 -15.70 -10.15
CA SER A 84 8.78 -16.02 -9.67
C SER A 84 8.79 -16.48 -8.23
N MET A 85 7.66 -16.47 -7.57
CA MET A 85 7.58 -16.78 -6.15
C MET A 85 7.78 -18.28 -5.93
N PRO A 86 8.68 -18.66 -5.03
CA PRO A 86 8.97 -20.08 -4.82
C PRO A 86 7.90 -20.83 -4.04
N LEU A 87 7.01 -20.15 -3.36
CA LEU A 87 5.98 -20.82 -2.62
C LEU A 87 4.61 -20.50 -3.20
N ARG A 88 3.63 -21.36 -2.96
CA ARG A 88 2.28 -21.11 -3.40
C ARG A 88 1.52 -20.47 -2.24
N LEU A 89 1.06 -19.26 -2.47
CA LEU A 89 0.34 -18.54 -1.44
C LEU A 89 -1.05 -19.12 -1.26
N GLU A 90 -1.50 -19.24 -0.02
CA GLU A 90 -2.83 -19.74 0.27
C GLU A 90 -3.45 -19.00 1.44
N HIS A 91 -4.77 -18.99 1.46
CA HIS A 91 -5.54 -18.36 2.52
C HIS A 91 -5.15 -18.99 3.87
N GLY A 92 -4.95 -18.16 4.86
CA GLY A 92 -4.60 -18.61 6.20
C GLY A 92 -3.12 -18.72 6.49
N MET A 93 -2.28 -18.59 5.47
CA MET A 93 -0.84 -18.68 5.69
C MET A 93 -0.32 -17.45 6.42
N ARG A 94 0.59 -17.68 7.36
CA ARG A 94 1.29 -16.57 8.00
C ARG A 94 2.55 -16.31 7.21
N VAL A 95 2.74 -15.08 6.79
CA VAL A 95 3.84 -14.73 5.90
C VAL A 95 4.43 -13.38 6.26
N GLU A 96 5.58 -13.11 5.68
CA GLU A 96 6.15 -11.77 5.67
C GLU A 96 6.20 -11.34 4.21
N VAL A 97 5.70 -10.15 3.92
CA VAL A 97 5.74 -9.62 2.56
C VAL A 97 6.71 -8.45 2.52
N ARG A 98 7.53 -8.41 1.49
CA ARG A 98 8.40 -7.27 1.25
C ARG A 98 7.66 -6.38 0.29
N ALA A 99 7.34 -5.17 0.71
CA ALA A 99 6.40 -4.37 -0.04
C ALA A 99 6.66 -2.88 0.04
N LEU A 100 6.18 -2.20 -0.97
CA LEU A 100 6.14 -0.76 -1.02
C LEU A 100 4.79 -0.31 -0.50
N VAL A 101 4.77 0.67 0.37
CA VAL A 101 3.52 1.22 0.88
C VAL A 101 3.06 2.28 -0.10
N THR A 102 1.84 2.15 -0.58
CA THR A 102 1.35 3.02 -1.63
C THR A 102 -0.16 3.24 -1.53
N LEU A 103 -0.72 3.87 -2.53
CA LEU A 103 -2.13 4.13 -2.60
C LEU A 103 -2.56 3.94 -4.05
N PHE A 104 -3.66 3.24 -4.25
CA PHE A 104 -4.21 3.04 -5.58
C PHE A 104 -5.05 4.28 -5.92
N GLU A 105 -4.51 5.14 -6.76
CA GLU A 105 -5.10 6.47 -6.99
C GLU A 105 -6.54 6.47 -7.45
N PRO A 106 -6.95 5.61 -8.38
CA PRO A 106 -8.33 5.68 -8.87
C PRO A 106 -9.38 5.46 -7.80
N ARG A 107 -9.05 4.73 -6.74
CA ARG A 107 -9.99 4.49 -5.67
C ARG A 107 -9.58 5.10 -4.35
N GLY A 108 -8.41 5.70 -4.27
CA GLY A 108 -7.92 6.24 -3.02
C GLY A 108 -7.69 5.18 -1.97
N GLU A 109 -7.32 3.96 -2.39
CA GLU A 109 -7.16 2.86 -1.47
C GLU A 109 -5.73 2.68 -1.04
N PHE A 110 -5.51 2.69 0.25
CA PHE A 110 -4.22 2.38 0.85
C PHE A 110 -3.89 0.91 0.59
N GLN A 111 -2.71 0.62 0.11
CA GLN A 111 -2.35 -0.76 -0.19
C GLN A 111 -0.86 -0.98 -0.22
N LEU A 112 -0.47 -2.25 -0.27
CA LEU A 112 0.92 -2.64 -0.41
C LEU A 112 1.14 -3.19 -1.81
N SER A 113 2.24 -2.76 -2.44
CA SER A 113 2.69 -3.35 -3.69
C SER A 113 3.77 -4.36 -3.31
N VAL A 114 3.45 -5.63 -3.41
CA VAL A 114 4.29 -6.70 -2.87
C VAL A 114 5.32 -7.15 -3.87
N GLU A 115 6.58 -7.20 -3.46
CA GLU A 115 7.66 -7.65 -4.32
C GLU A 115 8.06 -9.09 -4.06
N SER A 116 8.02 -9.52 -2.82
CA SER A 116 8.33 -10.90 -2.49
C SER A 116 7.64 -11.30 -1.20
N ILE A 117 7.51 -12.60 -1.00
CA ILE A 117 6.82 -13.15 0.17
C ILE A 117 7.66 -14.31 0.68
N ARG A 118 7.78 -14.41 1.98
CA ARG A 118 8.42 -15.56 2.61
C ARG A 118 7.60 -16.03 3.79
N HIS A 119 7.83 -17.28 4.13
CA HIS A 119 7.05 -17.93 5.18
C HIS A 119 7.51 -17.55 6.58
#